data_aa80b96b712edea0f62b7f4d54c583d4
#
_entry.id   aa80b96b712edea0f62b7f4d54c583d4
#
_cell.length_a   1.000
_cell.length_b   1.000
_cell.length_c   1.000
_cell.angle_alpha   90.00
_cell.angle_beta   90.00
_cell.angle_gamma   90.00
#
_symmetry.space_group_name_H-M   'P 1'
#
loop_
_entity.id
_entity.type
_entity.pdbx_description
1 polymer ?
#
loop_
_entity_poly.entity_id
_entity_poly.type
_entity_poly.pdbx_seq_one_letter_code
_entity_poly.pdbx_strand_id
1 'polypeptide(L)'
;MTSTTPIIIDCDPGVDDSYAIAMAHAHPGFDIVAITAVEGNVPARLTRHNALCLADTLGIDCRVAFGAEKPLRKAYDRDASSIHGASGVGDVVFDPPVN
;
A
#
# COMPACT_ATOMS: atom_id res chain seq x y z
N MET A 1 -25.41 14.31 -9.72
CA MET A 1 -24.61 13.19 -9.20
C MET A 1 -23.27 13.13 -9.91
N THR A 2 -22.20 13.24 -9.18
CA THR A 2 -20.87 13.08 -9.76
C THR A 2 -20.56 11.58 -9.91
N SER A 3 -20.21 11.15 -11.11
CA SER A 3 -19.72 9.79 -11.31
C SER A 3 -18.30 9.68 -10.79
N THR A 4 -17.97 8.54 -10.19
CA THR A 4 -16.61 8.25 -9.74
C THR A 4 -15.90 7.37 -10.75
N THR A 5 -14.58 7.46 -10.75
CA THR A 5 -13.73 6.59 -11.56
C THR A 5 -13.21 5.46 -10.67
N PRO A 6 -13.53 4.20 -10.98
CA PRO A 6 -12.95 3.09 -10.24
C PRO A 6 -11.46 2.97 -10.57
N ILE A 7 -10.65 2.81 -9.53
CA ILE A 7 -9.19 2.69 -9.69
C ILE A 7 -8.65 1.52 -8.87
N ILE A 8 -7.55 0.97 -9.36
CA ILE A 8 -6.73 0.01 -8.64
C ILE A 8 -5.38 0.67 -8.40
N ILE A 9 -4.90 0.61 -7.17
CA ILE A 9 -3.59 1.16 -6.82
C ILE A 9 -2.63 0.00 -6.63
N ASP A 10 -1.66 -0.12 -7.54
CA ASP A 10 -0.60 -1.12 -7.47
C ASP A 10 0.65 -0.44 -6.91
N CYS A 11 1.11 -0.90 -5.77
CA CYS A 11 2.11 -0.15 -5.01
C CYS A 11 2.95 -1.05 -4.09
N ASP A 12 4.03 -0.46 -3.58
CA ASP A 12 4.84 -1.03 -2.52
C ASP A 12 4.74 -0.10 -1.30
N PRO A 13 3.65 -0.13 -0.51
CA PRO A 13 3.32 0.93 0.42
C PRO A 13 4.47 1.31 1.36
N GLY A 14 5.00 2.49 1.12
CA GLY A 14 5.98 3.18 1.92
C GLY A 14 5.42 4.54 2.31
N VAL A 15 6.29 5.49 2.58
CA VAL A 15 5.87 6.82 3.03
C VAL A 15 5.06 7.54 1.95
N ASP A 16 5.58 7.60 0.73
CA ASP A 16 4.93 8.29 -0.38
C ASP A 16 3.65 7.61 -0.84
N ASP A 17 3.63 6.28 -0.92
CA ASP A 17 2.44 5.52 -1.31
C ASP A 17 1.33 5.68 -0.28
N SER A 18 1.68 5.79 1.00
CA SER A 18 0.70 6.05 2.06
C SER A 18 -0.02 7.38 1.84
N TYR A 19 0.71 8.42 1.46
CA TYR A 19 0.11 9.70 1.10
C TYR A 19 -0.75 9.59 -0.15
N ALA A 20 -0.25 8.90 -1.17
CA ALA A 20 -0.99 8.73 -2.43
C ALA A 20 -2.32 8.01 -2.20
N ILE A 21 -2.32 6.95 -1.41
CA ILE A 21 -3.53 6.19 -1.08
C ILE A 21 -4.50 7.07 -0.29
N ALA A 22 -4.02 7.80 0.70
CA ALA A 22 -4.86 8.70 1.50
C ALA A 22 -5.49 9.80 0.64
N MET A 23 -4.71 10.39 -0.26
CA MET A 23 -5.19 11.44 -1.17
C MET A 23 -6.23 10.89 -2.15
N ALA A 24 -5.98 9.71 -2.72
CA ALA A 24 -6.93 9.09 -3.64
C ALA A 24 -8.24 8.74 -2.92
N HIS A 25 -8.16 8.24 -1.69
CA HIS A 25 -9.34 7.93 -0.89
C HIS A 25 -10.15 9.18 -0.56
N ALA A 26 -9.48 10.27 -0.25
CA ALA A 26 -10.14 11.54 0.08
C ALA A 26 -10.75 12.23 -1.14
N HIS A 27 -10.30 11.90 -2.34
CA HIS A 27 -10.77 12.56 -3.57
C HIS A 27 -12.15 12.02 -3.97
N PRO A 28 -13.17 12.89 -4.11
CA PRO A 28 -14.54 12.44 -4.40
C PRO A 28 -14.73 11.85 -5.80
N GLY A 29 -13.77 12.07 -6.71
CA GLY A 29 -13.83 11.54 -8.07
C GLY A 29 -13.29 10.13 -8.23
N PHE A 30 -12.70 9.54 -7.19
CA PHE A 30 -12.12 8.20 -7.27
C PHE A 30 -12.84 7.23 -6.34
N ASP A 31 -12.95 6.00 -6.84
CA ASP A 31 -13.44 4.87 -6.06
C ASP A 31 -12.33 3.81 -6.06
N ILE A 32 -11.65 3.64 -4.93
CA ILE A 32 -10.60 2.63 -4.82
C ILE A 32 -11.25 1.26 -4.69
N VAL A 33 -11.15 0.46 -5.74
CA VAL A 33 -11.74 -0.88 -5.75
C VAL A 33 -10.79 -1.96 -5.28
N ALA A 34 -9.49 -1.72 -5.40
CA ALA A 34 -8.47 -2.63 -4.91
C ALA A 34 -7.14 -1.92 -4.69
N ILE A 35 -6.37 -2.45 -3.76
CA ILE A 35 -4.96 -2.10 -3.56
C ILE A 35 -4.16 -3.39 -3.74
N THR A 36 -3.18 -3.37 -4.64
CA THR A 36 -2.30 -4.52 -4.86
C THR A 36 -0.92 -4.19 -4.37
N ALA A 37 -0.37 -5.04 -3.52
CA ALA A 37 0.93 -4.80 -2.88
C ALA A 37 2.00 -5.71 -3.46
N VAL A 38 3.14 -5.11 -3.79
CA VAL A 38 4.31 -5.82 -4.30
C VAL A 38 5.52 -5.52 -3.42
N GLU A 39 6.58 -6.29 -3.58
CA GLU A 39 7.85 -5.94 -2.94
C GLU A 39 8.44 -4.69 -3.57
N GLY A 40 9.29 -3.98 -2.84
CA GLY A 40 9.92 -2.77 -3.35
C GLY A 40 10.74 -2.09 -2.27
N ASN A 41 10.17 -1.08 -1.62
CA ASN A 41 10.84 -0.33 -0.54
C ASN A 41 11.32 -1.25 0.57
N VAL A 42 10.52 -2.26 0.90
CA VAL A 42 10.83 -3.30 1.87
C VAL A 42 10.29 -4.63 1.31
N PRO A 43 10.64 -5.76 1.93
CA PRO A 43 10.13 -7.06 1.46
C PRO A 43 8.60 -7.13 1.43
N ALA A 44 8.08 -8.01 0.57
CA ALA A 44 6.64 -8.14 0.32
C ALA A 44 5.81 -8.36 1.58
N ARG A 45 6.31 -9.11 2.56
CA ARG A 45 5.58 -9.32 3.83
C ARG A 45 5.25 -8.00 4.53
N LEU A 46 6.13 -7.01 4.42
CA LEU A 46 5.93 -5.69 5.04
C LEU A 46 5.02 -4.81 4.18
N THR A 47 5.19 -4.82 2.85
CA THR A 47 4.32 -4.04 1.98
C THR A 47 2.88 -4.54 2.04
N ARG A 48 2.68 -5.85 2.13
CA ARG A 48 1.36 -6.45 2.33
C ARG A 48 0.72 -6.00 3.64
N HIS A 49 1.49 -6.09 4.72
CA HIS A 49 1.04 -5.66 6.04
C HIS A 49 0.67 -4.18 6.02
N ASN A 50 1.52 -3.35 5.42
CA ASN A 50 1.29 -1.91 5.31
C ASN A 50 0.00 -1.61 4.52
N ALA A 51 -0.22 -2.32 3.41
CA ALA A 51 -1.42 -2.13 2.60
C ALA A 51 -2.70 -2.46 3.40
N LEU A 52 -2.68 -3.57 4.12
CA LEU A 52 -3.81 -3.97 4.98
C LEU A 52 -4.06 -2.94 6.08
N CYS A 53 -3.00 -2.49 6.73
CA CYS A 53 -3.10 -1.50 7.81
C CYS A 53 -3.61 -0.16 7.29
N LEU A 54 -3.14 0.28 6.13
CA LEU A 54 -3.58 1.54 5.52
C LEU A 54 -5.06 1.48 5.16
N ALA A 55 -5.50 0.41 4.51
CA ALA A 55 -6.91 0.27 4.15
C ALA A 55 -7.79 0.28 5.40
N ASP A 56 -7.40 -0.43 6.43
CA ASP A 56 -8.14 -0.48 7.68
C ASP A 56 -8.15 0.86 8.41
N THR A 57 -6.98 1.48 8.56
CA THR A 57 -6.83 2.77 9.28
C THR A 57 -7.58 3.89 8.57
N LEU A 58 -7.55 3.93 7.24
CA LEU A 58 -8.23 4.95 6.46
C LEU A 58 -9.71 4.64 6.21
N GLY A 59 -10.17 3.46 6.60
CA GLY A 59 -11.56 3.06 6.39
C GLY A 59 -11.90 2.83 4.92
N ILE A 60 -10.94 2.35 4.14
CA ILE A 60 -11.15 2.07 2.72
C ILE A 60 -11.75 0.68 2.57
N ASP A 61 -12.99 0.61 2.09
CA ASP A 61 -13.66 -0.66 1.82
C ASP A 61 -13.27 -1.14 0.41
N CYS A 62 -12.15 -1.86 0.34
CA CYS A 62 -11.66 -2.39 -0.92
C CYS A 62 -10.93 -3.71 -0.70
N ARG A 63 -10.67 -4.42 -1.79
CA ARG A 63 -9.82 -5.60 -1.76
C ARG A 63 -8.36 -5.21 -1.63
N VAL A 64 -7.63 -5.95 -0.81
CA VAL A 64 -6.16 -5.87 -0.77
C VAL A 64 -5.63 -7.21 -1.28
N ALA A 65 -4.91 -7.17 -2.38
CA ALA A 65 -4.34 -8.35 -3.01
C ALA A 65 -2.81 -8.27 -3.00
N PHE A 66 -2.16 -9.40 -3.09
CA PHE A 66 -0.71 -9.49 -2.95
C PHE A 66 -0.09 -10.00 -4.24
N GLY A 67 0.92 -9.27 -4.71
CA GLY A 67 1.70 -9.68 -5.86
C GLY A 67 2.82 -10.64 -5.50
N ALA A 68 3.76 -10.81 -6.44
CA ALA A 68 4.92 -11.67 -6.25
C ALA A 68 5.85 -11.14 -5.17
N GLU A 69 6.56 -12.05 -4.54
CA GLU A 69 7.49 -11.69 -3.45
C GLU A 69 8.84 -11.19 -3.95
N LYS A 70 9.09 -11.34 -5.24
CA LYS A 70 10.35 -10.94 -5.88
C LYS A 70 10.12 -10.57 -7.33
N PRO A 71 11.05 -9.82 -7.94
CA PRO A 71 10.98 -9.51 -9.37
C PRO A 71 10.99 -10.77 -10.23
N LEU A 72 10.48 -10.67 -11.45
CA LEU A 72 10.40 -11.80 -12.39
C LEU A 72 11.76 -12.34 -12.78
N ARG A 73 12.78 -11.48 -12.88
CA ARG A 73 14.10 -11.83 -13.42
C ARG A 73 15.27 -11.57 -12.49
N LYS A 74 15.06 -10.89 -11.37
CA LYS A 74 16.10 -10.53 -10.42
C LYS A 74 15.76 -11.01 -9.04
N ALA A 75 16.77 -11.32 -8.24
CA ALA A 75 16.59 -11.46 -6.83
C ALA A 75 16.27 -10.10 -6.20
N TYR A 76 15.54 -10.09 -5.07
CA TYR A 76 15.33 -8.87 -4.32
C TYR A 76 16.66 -8.40 -3.75
N ASP A 77 17.13 -7.25 -4.19
CA ASP A 77 18.42 -6.68 -3.81
C ASP A 77 18.32 -5.23 -3.31
N ARG A 78 17.12 -4.69 -3.23
CA ARG A 78 16.89 -3.32 -2.78
C ARG A 78 16.07 -3.31 -1.50
N ASP A 79 16.56 -2.54 -0.56
CA ASP A 79 15.83 -2.26 0.66
C ASP A 79 15.98 -0.76 0.96
N ALA A 80 14.87 -0.05 0.93
CA ALA A 80 14.84 1.39 1.17
C ALA A 80 14.43 1.73 2.60
N SER A 81 14.66 0.84 3.56
CA SER A 81 14.32 1.08 4.96
C SER A 81 15.08 2.28 5.55
N SER A 82 16.22 2.66 4.96
CA SER A 82 16.94 3.90 5.34
C SER A 82 16.13 5.15 5.02
N ILE A 83 15.20 5.08 4.07
CA ILE A 83 14.31 6.20 3.69
C ILE A 83 12.93 6.04 4.33
N HIS A 84 12.36 4.83 4.25
CA HIS A 84 10.98 4.55 4.67
C HIS A 84 10.88 3.97 6.09
N GLY A 85 12.02 3.74 6.77
CA GLY A 85 12.07 3.08 8.06
C GLY A 85 12.02 1.55 7.91
N ALA A 86 12.29 0.84 9.01
CA ALA A 86 12.32 -0.63 8.99
C ALA A 86 10.96 -1.24 8.66
N SER A 87 9.87 -0.58 9.05
CA SER A 87 8.51 -1.02 8.74
C SER A 87 8.08 -0.68 7.31
N GLY A 88 8.80 0.24 6.65
CA GLY A 88 8.43 0.76 5.34
C GLY A 88 7.51 1.96 5.38
N VAL A 89 7.09 2.42 6.54
CA VAL A 89 6.16 3.57 6.69
C VAL A 89 6.67 4.61 7.69
N GLY A 90 7.99 4.87 7.67
CA GLY A 90 8.61 5.93 8.46
C GLY A 90 8.54 5.68 9.96
N ASP A 91 8.67 4.44 10.38
CA ASP A 91 8.60 4.00 11.78
C ASP A 91 7.23 4.22 12.44
N VAL A 92 6.21 4.53 11.67
CA VAL A 92 4.83 4.55 12.16
C VAL A 92 4.40 3.13 12.51
N VAL A 93 3.79 2.96 13.67
CA VAL A 93 3.22 1.69 14.09
C VAL A 93 1.70 1.76 13.94
N PHE A 94 1.17 0.92 13.06
CA PHE A 94 -0.27 0.82 12.87
C PHE A 94 -0.87 -0.16 13.89
N ASP A 95 -2.14 0.06 14.22
CA ASP A 95 -2.91 -0.97 14.89
C ASP A 95 -3.05 -2.18 13.96
N PRO A 96 -3.09 -3.41 14.51
CA PRO A 96 -3.28 -4.58 13.66
C PRO A 96 -4.55 -4.46 12.81
N PRO A 97 -4.52 -4.90 11.54
CA PRO A 97 -5.71 -4.83 10.69
C PRO A 97 -6.80 -5.77 11.21
N VAL A 98 -8.04 -5.32 11.07
CA VAL A 98 -9.22 -6.09 11.54
C VAL A 98 -9.58 -7.18 10.52
N ASN A 99 -9.26 -6.96 9.26
CA ASN A 99 -9.64 -7.86 8.16
C ASN A 99 -8.43 -8.52 7.51
#